data_6625740adf320a8f642bf31498abef25
#
_entry.id   6625740adf320a8f642bf31498abef25
#
_cell.length_a   1.000
_cell.length_b   1.000
_cell.length_c   1.000
_cell.angle_alpha   90.00
_cell.angle_beta   90.00
_cell.angle_gamma   90.00
#
_symmetry.space_group_name_H-M   'P 1'
#
loop_
_entity.id
_entity.type
_entity.pdbx_description
1 polymer ?
#
loop_
_entity_poly.entity_id
_entity_poly.type
_entity_poly.pdbx_seq_one_letter_code
_entity_poly.pdbx_strand_id
1 'polypeptide(L)'
;MSKVPIAGPCKGLLQISIYILFLPFIALSDLSNRLAEVNTLTSYAELTHLVTKLDQDPLFTVSEAGKTAEDRSLWLIQVAHPQQASNWKVFLYAQQHGNEPAGKEALIQIALAIRDNHRLLPKGMELWLMPMINPDGAERDQRRNSLGADINRDHMILEQLETQALHRAFQSIQPQLAIDCHEFARDSRDYREQGWLEWTEIMMDYASNPLLNQDLVAQGAHLVNRMSKSMHKKGIHFQRYFVGGVPPDGEQRYSAPDMDGALNSCAIYGGLSFIIEGGVYRINNEDNHDLPLRVKNYTELLWSVLHDKKVRKQATKIMSSHTQPELPTWVPTNYFWAQTQPSTMSVPVIDSVSLKTIIIQAPNFMTDLVIKKSVAVPQAYLIVAEYDSVFSALLKKHNINFEIVQESKGLHLEFCLLDSIESEFDDLYHRYGGRTIVHKEPSKSSQVEPGSLLVRIQPQGGRRILALLEPTMLYGLYQYPKYQPTVGPDGQLPVARVLNLGTDD
;
A
#
# COMPACT_ATOMS: atom_id res chain seq x y z
N MET A 1 42.12 41.54 -81.82
CA MET A 1 41.71 40.17 -81.49
C MET A 1 41.59 40.09 -79.94
N SER A 2 40.43 40.44 -79.49
CA SER A 2 40.12 40.64 -78.08
C SER A 2 39.16 39.55 -77.62
N LYS A 3 39.47 38.88 -76.52
CA LYS A 3 38.54 37.96 -75.85
C LYS A 3 37.96 38.65 -74.61
N VAL A 4 36.66 38.75 -74.59
CA VAL A 4 35.84 39.19 -73.48
C VAL A 4 35.64 38.00 -72.50
N PRO A 5 35.73 38.14 -71.17
CA PRO A 5 35.33 37.13 -70.28
C PRO A 5 33.88 37.29 -69.88
N ILE A 6 33.20 36.15 -69.82
CA ILE A 6 31.79 35.98 -69.42
C ILE A 6 31.75 35.85 -67.90
N ALA A 7 30.94 36.68 -67.24
CA ALA A 7 30.65 36.59 -65.82
C ALA A 7 29.59 35.47 -65.56
N GLY A 8 29.90 34.53 -64.62
CA GLY A 8 28.98 33.52 -64.14
C GLY A 8 28.23 34.01 -62.88
N PRO A 9 27.02 33.51 -62.64
CA PRO A 9 26.17 34.02 -61.56
C PRO A 9 26.56 33.50 -60.17
N CYS A 10 26.64 34.42 -59.19
CA CYS A 10 26.68 34.12 -57.77
C CYS A 10 25.46 33.35 -57.31
N LYS A 11 25.65 32.12 -56.88
CA LYS A 11 24.65 31.38 -56.04
C LYS A 11 24.93 31.71 -54.59
N GLY A 12 24.09 32.56 -54.00
CA GLY A 12 24.02 32.77 -52.58
C GLY A 12 23.47 31.51 -51.88
N LEU A 13 24.30 30.75 -51.19
CA LEU A 13 23.87 29.73 -50.27
C LEU A 13 23.40 30.41 -48.98
N LEU A 14 22.08 30.37 -48.76
CA LEU A 14 21.45 30.73 -47.49
C LEU A 14 21.83 29.62 -46.49
N GLN A 15 22.81 29.85 -45.66
CA GLN A 15 23.07 28.99 -44.51
C GLN A 15 21.95 29.21 -43.47
N ILE A 16 20.96 28.30 -43.45
CA ILE A 16 20.01 28.18 -42.38
C ILE A 16 20.77 27.48 -41.20
N SER A 17 21.26 28.28 -40.29
CA SER A 17 21.76 27.77 -39.00
C SER A 17 20.58 27.28 -38.18
N ILE A 18 20.33 25.97 -38.21
CA ILE A 18 19.44 25.31 -37.29
C ILE A 18 20.13 25.33 -35.93
N TYR A 19 19.80 26.30 -35.08
CA TYR A 19 20.09 26.26 -33.69
C TYR A 19 19.20 25.16 -33.08
N ILE A 20 19.74 23.92 -33.00
CA ILE A 20 19.22 22.89 -32.11
C ILE A 20 19.56 23.38 -30.71
N LEU A 21 18.57 23.97 -30.06
CA LEU A 21 18.60 24.20 -28.62
C LEU A 21 18.74 22.83 -27.97
N PHE A 22 19.97 22.43 -27.67
CA PHE A 22 20.24 21.40 -26.68
C PHE A 22 19.79 21.97 -25.32
N LEU A 23 18.50 21.79 -25.00
CA LEU A 23 18.05 21.89 -23.62
C LEU A 23 18.81 20.79 -22.86
N PRO A 24 19.55 21.13 -21.80
CA PRO A 24 20.23 20.12 -21.03
C PRO A 24 19.14 19.16 -20.50
N PHE A 25 19.17 17.93 -20.96
CA PHE A 25 18.55 16.81 -20.28
C PHE A 25 19.29 16.76 -18.94
N ILE A 26 18.70 17.30 -17.88
CA ILE A 26 19.22 17.07 -16.52
C ILE A 26 19.10 15.56 -16.34
N ALA A 27 20.22 14.87 -16.39
CA ALA A 27 20.25 13.46 -16.19
C ALA A 27 19.73 13.19 -14.78
N LEU A 28 18.94 12.12 -14.59
CA LEU A 28 18.50 11.65 -13.28
C LEU A 28 19.67 11.51 -12.30
N SER A 29 20.91 11.31 -12.81
CA SER A 29 22.16 11.33 -12.05
C SER A 29 22.50 12.67 -11.37
N ASP A 30 22.11 13.81 -11.95
CA ASP A 30 22.32 15.11 -11.31
C ASP A 30 21.33 15.37 -10.17
N LEU A 31 20.16 14.74 -10.23
CA LEU A 31 19.16 14.80 -9.17
C LEU A 31 19.65 14.03 -7.94
N SER A 32 20.19 12.81 -8.13
CA SER A 32 20.71 11.99 -7.03
C SER A 32 21.87 12.68 -6.29
N ASN A 33 22.71 13.44 -6.99
CA ASN A 33 23.80 14.19 -6.39
C ASN A 33 23.32 15.40 -5.57
N ARG A 34 22.16 16.00 -5.90
CA ARG A 34 21.58 17.10 -5.12
C ARG A 34 20.78 16.62 -3.90
N LEU A 35 20.26 15.38 -3.95
CA LEU A 35 19.45 14.77 -2.91
C LEU A 35 20.28 14.04 -1.83
N ALA A 36 21.60 13.96 -1.99
CA ALA A 36 22.48 13.15 -1.15
C ALA A 36 22.81 13.74 0.23
N GLU A 37 22.25 14.89 0.61
CA GLU A 37 22.63 15.62 1.83
C GLU A 37 21.53 15.66 2.90
N VAL A 38 20.71 14.61 3.03
CA VAL A 38 19.77 14.50 4.16
C VAL A 38 20.48 13.87 5.34
N ASN A 39 21.11 14.71 6.16
CA ASN A 39 21.87 14.28 7.33
C ASN A 39 21.09 14.41 8.65
N THR A 40 19.89 15.00 8.61
CA THR A 40 19.06 15.26 9.78
C THR A 40 17.61 14.87 9.49
N LEU A 41 16.93 14.38 10.52
CA LEU A 41 15.51 14.06 10.44
C LEU A 41 14.65 15.34 10.49
N THR A 42 13.65 15.42 9.63
CA THR A 42 12.65 16.48 9.67
C THR A 42 11.65 16.20 10.78
N SER A 43 11.59 17.06 11.79
CA SER A 43 10.59 17.03 12.87
C SER A 43 9.18 17.36 12.36
N TYR A 44 8.16 17.08 13.16
CA TYR A 44 6.78 17.47 12.83
C TYR A 44 6.63 18.99 12.65
N ALA A 45 7.30 19.79 13.50
CA ALA A 45 7.26 21.24 13.40
C ALA A 45 7.89 21.76 12.11
N GLU A 46 9.04 21.20 11.72
CA GLU A 46 9.70 21.54 10.45
C GLU A 46 8.87 21.13 9.24
N LEU A 47 8.26 19.94 9.27
CA LEU A 47 7.33 19.50 8.22
C LEU A 47 6.14 20.47 8.11
N THR A 48 5.53 20.87 9.22
CA THR A 48 4.42 21.82 9.24
C THR A 48 4.82 23.18 8.64
N HIS A 49 6.03 23.66 8.94
CA HIS A 49 6.54 24.87 8.31
C HIS A 49 6.83 24.69 6.81
N LEU A 50 7.35 23.54 6.42
CA LEU A 50 7.62 23.23 5.03
C LEU A 50 6.34 23.17 4.19
N VAL A 51 5.29 22.50 4.65
CA VAL A 51 4.02 22.40 3.90
C VAL A 51 3.36 23.76 3.71
N THR A 52 3.49 24.67 4.68
CA THR A 52 3.03 26.06 4.54
C THR A 52 3.79 26.82 3.43
N LYS A 53 5.07 26.52 3.24
CA LYS A 53 5.85 27.10 2.14
C LYS A 53 5.52 26.47 0.79
N LEU A 54 5.30 25.14 0.76
CA LEU A 54 4.90 24.45 -0.47
C LEU A 54 3.56 24.96 -1.01
N ASP A 55 2.61 25.25 -0.13
CA ASP A 55 1.28 25.75 -0.51
C ASP A 55 1.31 27.13 -1.19
N GLN A 56 2.45 27.83 -1.15
CA GLN A 56 2.66 29.09 -1.89
C GLN A 56 3.07 28.88 -3.35
N ASP A 57 3.48 27.67 -3.73
CA ASP A 57 3.84 27.34 -5.10
C ASP A 57 2.60 26.88 -5.88
N PRO A 58 2.37 27.36 -7.12
CA PRO A 58 1.15 27.08 -7.89
C PRO A 58 0.94 25.62 -8.28
N LEU A 59 1.96 24.74 -8.17
CA LEU A 59 1.83 23.31 -8.38
C LEU A 59 1.28 22.58 -7.15
N PHE A 60 1.37 23.18 -5.98
CA PHE A 60 1.06 22.54 -4.71
C PHE A 60 -0.27 23.03 -4.13
N THR A 61 -1.00 22.10 -3.55
CA THR A 61 -2.16 22.37 -2.70
C THR A 61 -2.01 21.52 -1.45
N VAL A 62 -2.00 22.16 -0.29
CA VAL A 62 -1.86 21.46 1.00
C VAL A 62 -3.20 21.45 1.73
N SER A 63 -3.56 20.33 2.30
CA SER A 63 -4.77 20.15 3.09
C SER A 63 -4.52 19.27 4.31
N GLU A 64 -5.39 19.38 5.30
CA GLU A 64 -5.41 18.50 6.45
C GLU A 64 -6.33 17.30 6.16
N ALA A 65 -5.76 16.08 6.12
CA ALA A 65 -6.53 14.85 5.95
C ALA A 65 -7.24 14.40 7.23
N GLY A 66 -6.74 14.87 8.38
CA GLY A 66 -7.25 14.59 9.71
C GLY A 66 -6.23 14.97 10.77
N LYS A 67 -6.50 14.55 12.00
CA LYS A 67 -5.63 14.79 13.15
C LYS A 67 -5.37 13.49 13.90
N THR A 68 -4.24 13.44 14.62
CA THR A 68 -3.92 12.35 15.56
C THR A 68 -4.65 12.54 16.89
N ALA A 69 -4.50 11.58 17.79
CA ALA A 69 -5.03 11.66 19.15
C ALA A 69 -4.39 12.80 19.97
N GLU A 70 -3.19 13.24 19.62
CA GLU A 70 -2.50 14.39 20.23
C GLU A 70 -2.68 15.69 19.44
N ASP A 71 -3.74 15.78 18.62
CA ASP A 71 -4.15 16.97 17.85
C ASP A 71 -3.12 17.45 16.80
N ARG A 72 -2.18 16.59 16.37
CA ARG A 72 -1.27 16.91 15.26
C ARG A 72 -1.96 16.69 13.92
N SER A 73 -1.89 17.68 13.04
CA SER A 73 -2.47 17.63 11.70
C SER A 73 -1.75 16.62 10.82
N LEU A 74 -2.51 15.83 10.07
CA LEU A 74 -2.02 14.89 9.07
C LEU A 74 -2.05 15.57 7.71
N TRP A 75 -0.87 15.98 7.23
CA TRP A 75 -0.73 16.79 6.03
C TRP A 75 -0.85 15.97 4.76
N LEU A 76 -1.74 16.36 3.87
CA LEU A 76 -1.93 15.81 2.53
C LEU A 76 -1.54 16.87 1.49
N ILE A 77 -0.56 16.55 0.66
CA ILE A 77 0.03 17.45 -0.32
C ILE A 77 -0.34 16.95 -1.72
N GLN A 78 -1.08 17.74 -2.47
CA GLN A 78 -1.32 17.52 -3.90
C GLN A 78 -0.29 18.29 -4.71
N VAL A 79 0.27 17.63 -5.72
CA VAL A 79 1.19 18.23 -6.70
C VAL A 79 0.65 17.97 -8.10
N ALA A 80 0.20 19.02 -8.77
CA ALA A 80 -0.42 18.92 -10.08
C ALA A 80 -0.23 20.21 -10.91
N HIS A 81 -0.16 20.08 -12.21
CA HIS A 81 -0.17 21.26 -13.09
C HIS A 81 -1.59 21.85 -13.17
N PRO A 82 -1.83 23.09 -12.73
CA PRO A 82 -3.17 23.65 -12.58
C PRO A 82 -3.97 23.76 -13.88
N GLN A 83 -3.30 23.75 -15.03
CA GLN A 83 -3.93 23.89 -16.36
C GLN A 83 -3.90 22.58 -17.19
N GLN A 84 -3.48 21.46 -16.61
CA GLN A 84 -3.41 20.19 -17.32
C GLN A 84 -4.37 19.18 -16.68
N ALA A 85 -5.18 18.54 -17.55
CA ALA A 85 -6.00 17.43 -17.07
C ALA A 85 -5.12 16.29 -16.57
N SER A 86 -5.44 15.76 -15.40
CA SER A 86 -4.79 14.59 -14.83
C SER A 86 -5.17 13.34 -15.65
N ASN A 87 -4.16 12.57 -16.04
CA ASN A 87 -4.33 11.29 -16.74
C ASN A 87 -4.14 10.09 -15.81
N TRP A 88 -3.52 10.32 -14.67
CA TRP A 88 -3.27 9.30 -13.67
C TRP A 88 -2.88 9.94 -12.34
N LYS A 89 -3.29 9.28 -11.25
CA LYS A 89 -3.06 9.72 -9.89
C LYS A 89 -2.14 8.74 -9.18
N VAL A 90 -1.14 9.27 -8.51
CA VAL A 90 -0.19 8.51 -7.70
C VAL A 90 -0.27 9.00 -6.27
N PHE A 91 -0.32 8.08 -5.32
CA PHE A 91 -0.32 8.40 -3.90
C PHE A 91 0.86 7.73 -3.20
N LEU A 92 1.77 8.54 -2.67
CA LEU A 92 2.92 8.09 -1.89
C LEU A 92 2.72 8.49 -0.44
N TYR A 93 2.92 7.55 0.47
CA TYR A 93 2.78 7.83 1.89
C TYR A 93 3.84 7.07 2.70
N ALA A 94 4.15 7.58 3.89
CA ALA A 94 5.27 7.07 4.68
C ALA A 94 5.02 7.25 6.17
N GLN A 95 5.89 6.60 6.94
CA GLN A 95 5.99 6.74 8.39
C GLN A 95 4.67 6.39 9.12
N GLN A 96 4.03 5.28 8.71
CA GLN A 96 3.02 4.63 9.53
C GLN A 96 3.63 4.13 10.85
N HIS A 97 4.87 3.64 10.80
CA HIS A 97 5.68 3.39 11.99
C HIS A 97 6.54 4.62 12.25
N GLY A 98 6.40 5.22 13.43
CA GLY A 98 7.05 6.51 13.72
C GLY A 98 8.58 6.44 13.70
N ASN A 99 9.16 5.29 13.99
CA ASN A 99 10.61 5.04 13.99
C ASN A 99 11.17 4.58 12.62
N GLU A 100 10.44 4.84 11.51
CA GLU A 100 10.83 4.52 10.14
C GLU A 100 10.86 5.79 9.28
N PRO A 101 11.85 6.68 9.46
CA PRO A 101 11.81 8.05 8.94
C PRO A 101 12.27 8.20 7.47
N ALA A 102 13.06 7.28 6.91
CA ALA A 102 13.72 7.53 5.62
C ALA A 102 12.74 7.69 4.45
N GLY A 103 11.61 6.95 4.47
CA GLY A 103 10.54 7.12 3.49
C GLY A 103 9.95 8.53 3.52
N LYS A 104 9.67 9.08 4.70
CA LYS A 104 9.22 10.47 4.88
C LYS A 104 10.21 11.47 4.27
N GLU A 105 11.48 11.33 4.60
CA GLU A 105 12.51 12.24 4.09
C GLU A 105 12.60 12.16 2.55
N ALA A 106 12.47 10.98 1.98
CA ALA A 106 12.45 10.82 0.52
C ALA A 106 11.25 11.52 -0.14
N LEU A 107 10.05 11.44 0.45
CA LEU A 107 8.87 12.15 -0.05
C LEU A 107 9.04 13.66 0.05
N ILE A 108 9.63 14.16 1.12
CA ILE A 108 9.99 15.58 1.28
C ILE A 108 10.97 16.02 0.19
N GLN A 109 12.02 15.23 -0.07
CA GLN A 109 13.00 15.53 -1.12
C GLN A 109 12.35 15.55 -2.52
N ILE A 110 11.43 14.64 -2.80
CA ILE A 110 10.67 14.62 -4.05
C ILE A 110 9.83 15.91 -4.20
N ALA A 111 9.14 16.32 -3.16
CA ALA A 111 8.34 17.56 -3.17
C ALA A 111 9.24 18.79 -3.42
N LEU A 112 10.35 18.90 -2.70
CA LEU A 112 11.30 20.00 -2.86
C LEU A 112 11.93 20.03 -4.27
N ALA A 113 12.33 18.88 -4.80
CA ALA A 113 12.87 18.79 -6.15
C ALA A 113 11.87 19.24 -7.21
N ILE A 114 10.60 18.87 -7.10
CA ILE A 114 9.53 19.30 -8.01
C ILE A 114 9.28 20.81 -7.86
N ARG A 115 9.27 21.36 -6.64
CA ARG A 115 9.14 22.81 -6.41
C ARG A 115 10.28 23.58 -7.10
N ASP A 116 11.50 23.10 -6.95
CA ASP A 116 12.68 23.78 -7.54
C ASP A 116 12.75 23.59 -9.07
N ASN A 117 12.13 22.54 -9.60
CA ASN A 117 12.04 22.30 -11.03
C ASN A 117 10.73 21.58 -11.39
N HIS A 118 9.69 22.35 -11.75
CA HIS A 118 8.36 21.85 -12.10
C HIS A 118 8.35 20.83 -13.25
N ARG A 119 9.42 20.77 -14.08
CA ARG A 119 9.54 19.79 -15.18
C ARG A 119 9.77 18.37 -14.71
N LEU A 120 10.15 18.18 -13.42
CA LEU A 120 10.29 16.87 -12.83
C LEU A 120 8.96 16.17 -12.58
N LEU A 121 7.84 16.91 -12.46
CA LEU A 121 6.52 16.30 -12.40
C LEU A 121 6.15 15.76 -13.79
N PRO A 122 5.95 14.45 -13.97
CA PRO A 122 5.56 13.88 -15.24
C PRO A 122 4.24 14.46 -15.77
N LYS A 123 4.18 14.78 -17.06
CA LYS A 123 2.99 15.37 -17.68
C LYS A 123 1.75 14.52 -17.44
N GLY A 124 0.67 15.15 -16.99
CA GLY A 124 -0.62 14.50 -16.70
C GLY A 124 -0.62 13.65 -15.44
N MET A 125 0.42 13.71 -14.62
CA MET A 125 0.43 13.13 -13.27
C MET A 125 -0.20 14.11 -12.28
N GLU A 126 -0.99 13.56 -11.38
CA GLU A 126 -1.42 14.19 -10.14
C GLU A 126 -0.78 13.36 -9.01
N LEU A 127 0.23 13.94 -8.39
CA LEU A 127 0.98 13.28 -7.31
C LEU A 127 0.44 13.75 -5.96
N TRP A 128 0.11 12.80 -5.11
CA TRP A 128 -0.32 13.03 -3.74
C TRP A 128 0.73 12.48 -2.78
N LEU A 129 1.05 13.23 -1.75
CA LEU A 129 2.04 12.87 -0.74
C LEU A 129 1.44 13.01 0.65
N MET A 130 1.67 12.00 1.50
CA MET A 130 1.39 12.03 2.94
C MET A 130 2.64 11.58 3.69
N PRO A 131 3.61 12.48 3.92
CA PRO A 131 4.96 12.09 4.34
C PRO A 131 5.02 11.48 5.74
N MET A 132 4.15 11.92 6.67
CA MET A 132 4.20 11.53 8.08
C MET A 132 2.79 11.18 8.54
N ILE A 133 2.46 9.87 8.52
CA ILE A 133 1.12 9.38 8.94
C ILE A 133 1.02 9.26 10.46
N ASN A 134 2.12 8.93 11.13
CA ASN A 134 2.19 8.75 12.58
C ASN A 134 3.13 9.78 13.23
N PRO A 135 2.76 11.07 13.26
CA PRO A 135 3.61 12.10 13.86
C PRO A 135 3.79 11.91 15.37
N ASP A 136 2.81 11.34 16.07
CA ASP A 136 2.90 11.09 17.52
C ASP A 136 3.96 10.03 17.84
N GLY A 137 4.02 8.96 17.05
CA GLY A 137 5.07 7.96 17.15
C GLY A 137 6.42 8.48 16.68
N ALA A 138 6.44 9.29 15.62
CA ALA A 138 7.66 9.86 15.05
C ALA A 138 8.40 10.76 16.05
N GLU A 139 7.69 11.64 16.75
CA GLU A 139 8.27 12.54 17.75
C GLU A 139 8.86 11.79 18.98
N ARG A 140 8.51 10.50 19.14
CA ARG A 140 9.00 9.63 20.22
C ARG A 140 9.95 8.53 19.73
N ASP A 141 10.27 8.51 18.44
CA ASP A 141 11.00 7.42 17.78
C ASP A 141 10.42 6.04 18.12
N GLN A 142 9.09 5.91 18.03
CA GLN A 142 8.36 4.70 18.35
C GLN A 142 7.57 4.19 17.15
N ARG A 143 7.54 2.84 16.99
CA ARG A 143 6.76 2.19 15.94
C ARG A 143 5.28 2.55 16.02
N ARG A 144 4.71 2.46 17.22
CA ARG A 144 3.28 2.60 17.50
C ARG A 144 2.87 4.06 17.64
N ASN A 145 1.57 4.35 17.45
CA ASN A 145 1.03 5.69 17.70
C ASN A 145 0.92 6.00 19.21
N SER A 146 0.43 7.18 19.56
CA SER A 146 0.28 7.62 20.96
C SER A 146 -0.69 6.77 21.79
N LEU A 147 -1.58 6.02 21.15
CA LEU A 147 -2.51 5.09 21.79
C LEU A 147 -1.95 3.66 21.91
N GLY A 148 -0.69 3.43 21.52
CA GLY A 148 -0.03 2.14 21.57
C GLY A 148 -0.43 1.19 20.43
N ALA A 149 -1.13 1.66 19.41
CA ALA A 149 -1.55 0.86 18.28
C ALA A 149 -0.51 0.85 17.14
N ASP A 150 -0.30 -0.32 16.55
CA ASP A 150 0.36 -0.44 15.24
C ASP A 150 -0.65 -0.09 14.15
N ILE A 151 -0.55 1.13 13.62
CA ILE A 151 -1.54 1.63 12.66
C ILE A 151 -1.53 0.84 11.34
N ASN A 152 -0.43 0.16 11.00
CA ASN A 152 -0.37 -0.75 9.84
C ASN A 152 -0.96 -2.15 10.14
N ARG A 153 -1.79 -2.27 11.20
CA ARG A 153 -2.65 -3.43 11.53
C ARG A 153 -4.12 -3.03 11.72
N ASP A 154 -4.46 -1.77 11.48
CA ASP A 154 -5.78 -1.20 11.74
C ASP A 154 -6.65 -1.01 10.48
N HIS A 155 -6.15 -1.36 9.29
CA HIS A 155 -6.79 -1.05 8.02
C HIS A 155 -8.11 -1.80 7.75
N MET A 156 -8.40 -2.84 8.53
CA MET A 156 -9.70 -3.54 8.49
C MET A 156 -10.75 -2.85 9.37
N ILE A 157 -10.37 -2.43 10.58
CA ILE A 157 -11.35 -1.95 11.56
C ILE A 157 -11.40 -0.43 11.71
N LEU A 158 -10.34 0.27 11.23
CA LEU A 158 -10.25 1.73 11.19
C LEU A 158 -10.56 2.39 12.55
N GLU A 159 -9.93 1.89 13.63
CA GLU A 159 -10.09 2.48 14.96
C GLU A 159 -9.22 3.71 15.16
N GLN A 160 -8.02 3.72 14.55
CA GLN A 160 -7.06 4.80 14.69
C GLN A 160 -7.39 5.97 13.77
N LEU A 161 -7.19 7.18 14.25
CA LEU A 161 -7.51 8.39 13.50
C LEU A 161 -6.63 8.54 12.26
N GLU A 162 -5.39 8.08 12.34
CA GLU A 162 -4.40 8.07 11.28
C GLU A 162 -4.84 7.18 10.10
N THR A 163 -5.27 5.95 10.39
CA THR A 163 -5.77 5.04 9.34
C THR A 163 -7.08 5.51 8.75
N GLN A 164 -7.97 6.10 9.57
CA GLN A 164 -9.18 6.73 9.05
C GLN A 164 -8.86 7.88 8.09
N ALA A 165 -7.87 8.72 8.42
CA ALA A 165 -7.44 9.81 7.55
C ALA A 165 -6.85 9.28 6.23
N LEU A 166 -6.00 8.24 6.29
CA LEU A 166 -5.43 7.59 5.12
C LEU A 166 -6.52 6.99 4.20
N HIS A 167 -7.50 6.28 4.77
CA HIS A 167 -8.61 5.71 3.99
C HIS A 167 -9.50 6.79 3.38
N ARG A 168 -9.78 7.90 4.09
CA ARG A 168 -10.50 9.05 3.48
C ARG A 168 -9.71 9.63 2.31
N ALA A 169 -8.39 9.76 2.43
CA ALA A 169 -7.54 10.19 1.32
C ALA A 169 -7.64 9.23 0.12
N PHE A 170 -7.56 7.91 0.34
CA PHE A 170 -7.75 6.92 -0.71
C PHE A 170 -9.11 7.04 -1.41
N GLN A 171 -10.18 7.18 -0.63
CA GLN A 171 -11.55 7.31 -1.16
C GLN A 171 -11.72 8.60 -1.98
N SER A 172 -11.10 9.69 -1.58
CA SER A 172 -11.15 10.99 -2.27
C SER A 172 -10.27 11.03 -3.52
N ILE A 173 -9.03 10.56 -3.40
CA ILE A 173 -8.02 10.59 -4.47
C ILE A 173 -8.35 9.56 -5.55
N GLN A 174 -8.72 8.33 -5.15
CA GLN A 174 -8.86 7.15 -6.02
C GLN A 174 -7.59 6.93 -6.87
N PRO A 175 -6.43 6.70 -6.25
CA PRO A 175 -5.16 6.60 -6.96
C PRO A 175 -5.10 5.33 -7.82
N GLN A 176 -4.51 5.43 -9.01
CA GLN A 176 -4.22 4.28 -9.84
C GLN A 176 -2.94 3.56 -9.42
N LEU A 177 -2.11 4.23 -8.63
CA LEU A 177 -0.91 3.67 -8.02
C LEU A 177 -0.70 4.27 -6.64
N ALA A 178 -0.45 3.42 -5.66
CA ALA A 178 -0.13 3.82 -4.28
C ALA A 178 1.15 3.12 -3.82
N ILE A 179 1.96 3.79 -3.02
CA ILE A 179 3.18 3.23 -2.43
C ILE A 179 3.25 3.63 -0.96
N ASP A 180 3.38 2.60 -0.11
CA ASP A 180 3.65 2.69 1.31
C ASP A 180 5.15 2.52 1.57
N CYS A 181 5.76 3.41 2.35
CA CYS A 181 7.20 3.40 2.62
C CYS A 181 7.48 3.03 4.08
N HIS A 182 8.16 1.90 4.28
CA HIS A 182 8.56 1.29 5.55
C HIS A 182 10.05 1.03 5.63
N GLU A 183 10.55 0.60 6.79
CA GLU A 183 11.95 0.22 6.98
C GLU A 183 12.09 -1.09 7.76
N PHE A 184 13.08 -1.91 7.37
CA PHE A 184 13.46 -3.14 8.05
C PHE A 184 14.91 -3.08 8.59
N ALA A 185 15.21 -3.86 9.63
CA ALA A 185 16.55 -3.92 10.21
C ALA A 185 17.46 -4.87 9.42
N ARG A 186 18.53 -4.34 8.80
CA ARG A 186 19.57 -5.14 8.11
C ARG A 186 20.45 -5.93 9.06
N ASP A 187 20.53 -5.49 10.30
CA ASP A 187 21.29 -6.08 11.39
C ASP A 187 20.37 -6.69 12.47
N SER A 188 19.27 -7.32 12.03
CA SER A 188 18.37 -8.01 12.94
C SER A 188 19.11 -9.05 13.78
N ARG A 189 18.58 -9.35 14.97
CA ARG A 189 19.19 -10.29 15.90
C ARG A 189 19.47 -11.63 15.24
N ASP A 190 18.49 -12.16 14.51
CA ASP A 190 18.55 -13.50 13.94
C ASP A 190 19.66 -13.62 12.88
N TYR A 191 19.83 -12.59 12.03
CA TYR A 191 20.95 -12.54 11.07
C TYR A 191 22.31 -12.43 11.78
N ARG A 192 22.42 -11.61 12.82
CA ARG A 192 23.67 -11.44 13.58
C ARG A 192 24.09 -12.69 14.33
N GLU A 193 23.14 -13.45 14.86
CA GLU A 193 23.42 -14.72 15.52
C GLU A 193 24.04 -15.76 14.56
N GLN A 194 23.82 -15.60 13.24
CA GLN A 194 24.48 -16.39 12.19
C GLN A 194 25.80 -15.77 11.71
N GLY A 195 26.21 -14.62 12.25
CA GLY A 195 27.36 -13.88 11.77
C GLY A 195 27.11 -13.13 10.45
N TRP A 196 25.87 -12.79 10.15
CA TRP A 196 25.49 -12.15 8.90
C TRP A 196 24.81 -10.81 9.11
N LEU A 197 24.79 -10.02 8.02
CA LEU A 197 23.92 -8.86 7.84
C LEU A 197 23.09 -9.08 6.59
N GLU A 198 21.93 -8.47 6.53
CA GLU A 198 21.12 -8.56 5.34
C GLU A 198 21.75 -7.77 4.18
N TRP A 199 21.87 -8.44 3.03
CA TRP A 199 22.50 -7.86 1.84
C TRP A 199 21.64 -6.74 1.23
N THR A 200 20.33 -6.86 1.35
CA THR A 200 19.37 -5.98 0.68
C THR A 200 19.39 -4.58 1.27
N GLU A 201 19.42 -3.57 0.43
CA GLU A 201 19.35 -2.16 0.81
C GLU A 201 17.94 -1.61 0.71
N ILE A 202 17.15 -2.13 -0.23
CA ILE A 202 15.76 -1.74 -0.43
C ILE A 202 14.98 -2.89 -1.04
N MET A 203 13.77 -3.11 -0.55
CA MET A 203 12.84 -4.13 -1.03
C MET A 203 11.54 -3.47 -1.50
N MET A 204 10.80 -4.18 -2.36
CA MET A 204 9.47 -3.77 -2.79
C MET A 204 8.61 -5.00 -3.02
N ASP A 205 7.35 -4.95 -2.58
CA ASP A 205 6.35 -5.96 -2.95
C ASP A 205 5.06 -5.30 -3.44
N TYR A 206 4.19 -6.12 -3.99
CA TYR A 206 2.88 -5.73 -4.51
C TYR A 206 1.77 -6.44 -3.73
N ALA A 207 0.60 -5.83 -3.71
CA ALA A 207 -0.58 -6.43 -3.08
C ALA A 207 -0.93 -7.78 -3.72
N SER A 208 -1.08 -8.81 -2.89
CA SER A 208 -1.20 -10.21 -3.33
C SER A 208 -2.45 -10.93 -2.82
N ASN A 209 -3.33 -10.26 -2.07
CA ASN A 209 -4.53 -10.89 -1.55
C ASN A 209 -5.38 -11.52 -2.68
N PRO A 210 -5.83 -12.78 -2.56
CA PRO A 210 -6.55 -13.47 -3.64
C PRO A 210 -7.91 -12.84 -3.99
N LEU A 211 -8.47 -12.01 -3.10
CA LEU A 211 -9.72 -11.28 -3.34
C LEU A 211 -9.54 -10.09 -4.30
N LEU A 212 -8.31 -9.61 -4.50
CA LEU A 212 -8.02 -8.49 -5.38
C LEU A 212 -8.25 -8.85 -6.85
N ASN A 213 -8.29 -7.83 -7.70
CA ASN A 213 -8.29 -8.04 -9.15
C ASN A 213 -6.96 -8.67 -9.59
N GLN A 214 -7.01 -9.90 -10.08
CA GLN A 214 -5.81 -10.69 -10.42
C GLN A 214 -5.00 -10.08 -11.58
N ASP A 215 -5.63 -9.31 -12.48
CA ASP A 215 -4.91 -8.56 -13.52
C ASP A 215 -4.04 -7.45 -12.90
N LEU A 216 -4.53 -6.77 -11.85
CA LEU A 216 -3.74 -5.76 -11.13
C LEU A 216 -2.60 -6.42 -10.33
N VAL A 217 -2.86 -7.56 -9.70
CA VAL A 217 -1.83 -8.35 -9.01
C VAL A 217 -0.70 -8.73 -9.97
N ALA A 218 -1.03 -9.27 -11.15
CA ALA A 218 -0.05 -9.62 -12.18
C ALA A 218 0.73 -8.39 -12.69
N GLN A 219 0.07 -7.26 -12.87
CA GLN A 219 0.71 -5.99 -13.24
C GLN A 219 1.67 -5.49 -12.15
N GLY A 220 1.30 -5.63 -10.88
CA GLY A 220 2.15 -5.34 -9.72
C GLY A 220 3.44 -6.18 -9.76
N ALA A 221 3.33 -7.49 -9.95
CA ALA A 221 4.47 -8.39 -10.07
C ALA A 221 5.42 -7.97 -11.22
N HIS A 222 4.87 -7.61 -12.38
CA HIS A 222 5.66 -7.11 -13.51
C HIS A 222 6.38 -5.80 -13.18
N LEU A 223 5.77 -4.90 -12.40
CA LEU A 223 6.41 -3.65 -11.99
C LEU A 223 7.59 -3.93 -11.06
N VAL A 224 7.40 -4.75 -10.02
CA VAL A 224 8.46 -5.10 -9.07
C VAL A 224 9.67 -5.72 -9.80
N ASN A 225 9.44 -6.65 -10.74
CA ASN A 225 10.50 -7.22 -11.57
C ASN A 225 11.26 -6.18 -12.42
N ARG A 226 10.57 -5.13 -12.90
CA ARG A 226 11.24 -4.02 -13.63
C ARG A 226 12.05 -3.14 -12.69
N MET A 227 11.52 -2.83 -11.51
CA MET A 227 12.23 -2.03 -10.51
C MET A 227 13.48 -2.77 -10.02
N SER A 228 13.41 -4.07 -9.79
CA SER A 228 14.58 -4.90 -9.49
C SER A 228 15.70 -4.70 -10.52
N LYS A 229 15.38 -4.84 -11.82
CA LYS A 229 16.35 -4.62 -12.90
C LYS A 229 16.88 -3.18 -12.95
N SER A 230 16.05 -2.19 -12.63
CA SER A 230 16.42 -0.78 -12.59
C SER A 230 17.38 -0.49 -11.44
N MET A 231 17.08 -0.98 -10.24
CA MET A 231 17.91 -0.78 -9.05
C MET A 231 19.26 -1.47 -9.17
N HIS A 232 19.30 -2.72 -9.62
CA HIS A 232 20.57 -3.42 -9.86
C HIS A 232 21.49 -2.70 -10.88
N LYS A 233 20.91 -2.10 -11.94
CA LYS A 233 21.67 -1.27 -12.88
C LYS A 233 22.28 -0.01 -12.25
N LYS A 234 21.69 0.48 -11.18
CA LYS A 234 22.17 1.61 -10.38
C LYS A 234 23.12 1.19 -9.27
N GLY A 235 23.42 -0.11 -9.14
CA GLY A 235 24.27 -0.67 -8.10
C GLY A 235 23.61 -0.74 -6.73
N ILE A 236 22.27 -0.67 -6.68
CA ILE A 236 21.47 -0.76 -5.44
C ILE A 236 21.05 -2.21 -5.24
N HIS A 237 21.31 -2.75 -4.07
CA HIS A 237 20.93 -4.11 -3.70
C HIS A 237 19.44 -4.19 -3.43
N PHE A 238 18.69 -4.71 -4.39
CA PHE A 238 17.24 -4.79 -4.38
C PHE A 238 16.76 -6.24 -4.41
N GLN A 239 15.71 -6.54 -3.61
CA GLN A 239 14.97 -7.79 -3.68
C GLN A 239 13.46 -7.54 -3.63
N ARG A 240 12.64 -8.52 -4.05
CA ARG A 240 11.23 -8.54 -3.71
C ARG A 240 11.11 -8.72 -2.20
N TYR A 241 10.23 -7.94 -1.54
CA TYR A 241 10.08 -7.99 -0.09
C TYR A 241 9.66 -9.37 0.39
N PHE A 242 10.40 -9.89 1.34
CA PHE A 242 10.14 -11.15 2.03
C PHE A 242 10.35 -10.99 3.52
N VAL A 243 9.73 -11.87 4.27
CA VAL A 243 9.80 -11.94 5.73
C VAL A 243 9.97 -13.39 6.18
N GLY A 244 10.26 -13.58 7.45
CA GLY A 244 10.38 -14.89 8.06
C GLY A 244 11.74 -15.12 8.70
N GLY A 245 12.04 -16.39 9.01
CA GLY A 245 13.28 -16.79 9.67
C GLY A 245 14.49 -16.70 8.74
N VAL A 246 15.68 -16.82 9.31
CA VAL A 246 16.94 -16.77 8.57
C VAL A 246 17.20 -18.10 7.87
N PRO A 247 17.58 -18.12 6.57
CA PRO A 247 17.96 -19.36 5.89
C PRO A 247 19.23 -19.98 6.51
N PRO A 248 19.47 -21.30 6.34
CA PRO A 248 18.64 -22.24 5.55
C PRO A 248 17.46 -22.83 6.30
N ASP A 249 17.43 -22.75 7.63
CA ASP A 249 16.51 -23.48 8.49
C ASP A 249 15.17 -22.76 8.66
N GLY A 250 15.18 -21.43 8.70
CA GLY A 250 13.98 -20.62 8.87
C GLY A 250 13.09 -20.65 7.63
N GLU A 251 11.77 -20.65 7.85
CA GLU A 251 10.80 -20.45 6.78
C GLU A 251 10.77 -18.99 6.36
N GLN A 252 10.86 -18.73 5.07
CA GLN A 252 10.68 -17.40 4.47
C GLN A 252 9.45 -17.38 3.57
N ARG A 253 8.84 -16.23 3.42
CA ARG A 253 7.74 -15.98 2.47
C ARG A 253 7.72 -14.52 2.02
N TYR A 254 7.00 -14.23 0.95
CA TYR A 254 6.72 -12.86 0.56
C TYR A 254 5.77 -12.15 1.55
N SER A 255 5.49 -10.87 1.35
CA SER A 255 4.61 -10.08 2.22
C SER A 255 3.27 -10.79 2.47
N ALA A 256 2.70 -10.56 3.65
CA ALA A 256 1.45 -11.20 4.03
C ALA A 256 0.29 -10.78 3.10
N PRO A 257 -0.59 -11.72 2.73
CA PRO A 257 -1.75 -11.43 1.89
C PRO A 257 -2.98 -10.96 2.70
N ASP A 258 -2.81 -10.68 3.99
CA ASP A 258 -3.86 -10.17 4.89
C ASP A 258 -4.34 -8.76 4.50
N MET A 259 -5.47 -8.35 5.09
CA MET A 259 -6.12 -7.07 4.78
C MET A 259 -5.97 -6.05 5.91
N ASP A 260 -5.28 -6.38 6.99
CA ASP A 260 -5.09 -5.49 8.13
C ASP A 260 -3.98 -4.45 7.91
N GLY A 261 -3.03 -4.75 7.01
CA GLY A 261 -2.01 -3.80 6.55
C GLY A 261 -2.43 -3.00 5.31
N ALA A 262 -1.81 -1.84 5.13
CA ALA A 262 -2.13 -0.91 4.04
C ALA A 262 -1.96 -1.53 2.65
N LEU A 263 -0.95 -2.39 2.44
CA LEU A 263 -0.61 -2.96 1.14
C LEU A 263 -1.83 -3.56 0.41
N ASN A 264 -2.56 -4.47 1.04
CA ASN A 264 -3.71 -5.13 0.43
C ASN A 264 -5.02 -4.35 0.64
N SER A 265 -5.21 -3.73 1.82
CA SER A 265 -6.42 -2.97 2.11
C SER A 265 -6.57 -1.71 1.25
N CYS A 266 -5.47 -1.12 0.80
CA CYS A 266 -5.49 -0.01 -0.13
C CYS A 266 -5.67 -0.47 -1.59
N ALA A 267 -5.13 -1.64 -1.97
CA ALA A 267 -5.33 -2.23 -3.29
C ALA A 267 -6.80 -2.55 -3.60
N ILE A 268 -7.62 -2.79 -2.57
CA ILE A 268 -9.04 -3.13 -2.74
C ILE A 268 -9.86 -1.98 -3.34
N TYR A 269 -9.35 -0.74 -3.32
CA TYR A 269 -9.93 0.41 -4.00
C TYR A 269 -9.75 0.38 -5.53
N GLY A 270 -8.99 -0.59 -6.08
CA GLY A 270 -8.87 -0.84 -7.50
C GLY A 270 -7.64 -0.23 -8.16
N GLY A 271 -6.68 0.26 -7.38
CA GLY A 271 -5.36 0.70 -7.85
C GLY A 271 -4.25 -0.34 -7.66
N LEU A 272 -3.11 -0.11 -8.29
CA LEU A 272 -1.87 -0.82 -7.99
C LEU A 272 -1.37 -0.35 -6.62
N SER A 273 -1.14 -1.26 -5.69
CA SER A 273 -0.61 -0.95 -4.36
C SER A 273 0.70 -1.68 -4.11
N PHE A 274 1.66 -0.97 -3.53
CA PHE A 274 3.00 -1.45 -3.25
C PHE A 274 3.43 -1.07 -1.85
N ILE A 275 4.31 -1.90 -1.28
CA ILE A 275 5.11 -1.57 -0.11
C ILE A 275 6.57 -1.47 -0.51
N ILE A 276 7.29 -0.50 0.04
CA ILE A 276 8.74 -0.40 -0.05
C ILE A 276 9.29 -0.50 1.36
N GLU A 277 10.34 -1.29 1.51
CA GLU A 277 11.07 -1.49 2.75
C GLU A 277 12.53 -1.05 2.57
N GLY A 278 12.93 0.00 3.25
CA GLY A 278 14.31 0.48 3.27
C GLY A 278 15.12 -0.21 4.36
N GLY A 279 16.31 -0.66 4.01
CA GLY A 279 17.18 -1.36 4.96
C GLY A 279 17.94 -0.38 5.85
N VAL A 280 17.72 -0.46 7.17
CA VAL A 280 18.39 0.36 8.19
C VAL A 280 19.30 -0.49 9.08
N TYR A 281 20.47 0.03 9.43
CA TYR A 281 21.24 -0.53 10.54
C TYR A 281 20.70 0.05 11.86
N ARG A 282 20.36 -0.83 12.81
CA ARG A 282 19.79 -0.42 14.12
C ARG A 282 20.86 -0.33 15.20
N ILE A 283 21.98 -1.07 15.02
CA ILE A 283 23.07 -1.12 16.00
C ILE A 283 24.14 -0.10 15.61
N ASN A 284 24.60 0.64 16.62
CA ASN A 284 25.59 1.72 16.45
C ASN A 284 25.19 2.78 15.40
N ASN A 285 23.89 3.04 15.28
CA ASN A 285 23.32 4.01 14.33
C ASN A 285 22.51 5.11 15.06
N GLU A 286 22.91 5.46 16.28
CA GLU A 286 22.23 6.47 17.11
C GLU A 286 22.09 7.82 16.38
N ASP A 287 23.11 8.19 15.61
CA ASP A 287 23.12 9.43 14.81
C ASP A 287 22.47 9.27 13.41
N ASN A 288 21.84 8.13 13.12
CA ASN A 288 21.28 7.83 11.78
C ASN A 288 22.29 8.06 10.64
N HIS A 289 23.55 7.68 10.82
CA HIS A 289 24.64 7.93 9.85
C HIS A 289 24.40 7.29 8.47
N ASP A 290 23.54 6.29 8.35
CA ASP A 290 23.12 5.66 7.10
C ASP A 290 21.89 6.34 6.45
N LEU A 291 21.29 7.35 7.11
CA LEU A 291 20.11 8.06 6.61
C LEU A 291 20.29 8.61 5.18
N PRO A 292 21.42 9.25 4.80
CA PRO A 292 21.60 9.74 3.44
C PRO A 292 21.49 8.62 2.39
N LEU A 293 22.05 7.45 2.68
CA LEU A 293 22.01 6.30 1.79
C LEU A 293 20.57 5.75 1.67
N ARG A 294 19.87 5.60 2.78
CA ARG A 294 18.48 5.12 2.80
C ARG A 294 17.57 6.06 1.99
N VAL A 295 17.63 7.36 2.25
CA VAL A 295 16.85 8.38 1.53
C VAL A 295 17.18 8.36 0.03
N LYS A 296 18.45 8.23 -0.34
CA LYS A 296 18.87 8.08 -1.73
C LYS A 296 18.23 6.86 -2.38
N ASN A 297 18.27 5.69 -1.74
CA ASN A 297 17.72 4.45 -2.29
C ASN A 297 16.20 4.56 -2.50
N TYR A 298 15.46 5.14 -1.54
CA TYR A 298 14.05 5.47 -1.71
C TYR A 298 13.79 6.39 -2.89
N THR A 299 14.52 7.49 -2.94
CA THR A 299 14.36 8.51 -3.99
C THR A 299 14.62 7.92 -5.37
N GLU A 300 15.68 7.12 -5.53
CA GLU A 300 16.01 6.44 -6.78
C GLU A 300 14.92 5.46 -7.22
N LEU A 301 14.36 4.68 -6.29
CA LEU A 301 13.28 3.75 -6.57
C LEU A 301 11.98 4.49 -6.94
N LEU A 302 11.58 5.46 -6.13
CA LEU A 302 10.36 6.23 -6.34
C LEU A 302 10.42 7.00 -7.68
N TRP A 303 11.53 7.69 -7.99
CA TRP A 303 11.70 8.34 -9.29
C TRP A 303 11.68 7.36 -10.46
N SER A 304 12.25 6.15 -10.27
CA SER A 304 12.19 5.11 -11.29
C SER A 304 10.75 4.67 -11.57
N VAL A 305 9.91 4.56 -10.53
CA VAL A 305 8.47 4.26 -10.68
C VAL A 305 7.72 5.41 -11.35
N LEU A 306 7.88 6.65 -10.85
CA LEU A 306 7.16 7.84 -11.33
C LEU A 306 7.45 8.15 -12.81
N HIS A 307 8.67 7.85 -13.30
CA HIS A 307 9.07 8.11 -14.67
C HIS A 307 9.00 6.88 -15.60
N ASP A 308 8.59 5.70 -15.11
CA ASP A 308 8.45 4.51 -15.94
C ASP A 308 7.24 4.65 -16.89
N LYS A 309 7.52 4.69 -18.22
CA LYS A 309 6.49 4.85 -19.25
C LYS A 309 5.47 3.72 -19.27
N LYS A 310 5.85 2.49 -18.85
CA LYS A 310 4.94 1.35 -18.78
C LYS A 310 4.01 1.46 -17.59
N VAL A 311 4.51 1.93 -16.44
CA VAL A 311 3.69 2.24 -15.26
C VAL A 311 2.64 3.27 -15.63
N ARG A 312 3.05 4.39 -16.22
CA ARG A 312 2.13 5.44 -16.67
C ARG A 312 1.05 4.89 -17.61
N LYS A 313 1.45 4.11 -18.62
CA LYS A 313 0.50 3.50 -19.57
C LYS A 313 -0.52 2.60 -18.87
N GLN A 314 -0.08 1.80 -17.91
CA GLN A 314 -0.95 0.91 -17.13
C GLN A 314 -1.90 1.71 -16.25
N ALA A 315 -1.41 2.69 -15.50
CA ALA A 315 -2.21 3.56 -14.64
C ALA A 315 -3.28 4.32 -15.46
N THR A 316 -2.90 4.89 -16.61
CA THR A 316 -3.86 5.54 -17.52
C THR A 316 -4.93 4.56 -18.02
N LYS A 317 -4.56 3.29 -18.29
CA LYS A 317 -5.54 2.26 -18.69
C LYS A 317 -6.51 1.94 -17.55
N ILE A 318 -6.05 1.84 -16.31
CA ILE A 318 -6.90 1.64 -15.13
C ILE A 318 -7.91 2.80 -15.01
N MET A 319 -7.43 4.04 -15.13
CA MET A 319 -8.28 5.23 -15.06
C MET A 319 -9.33 5.30 -16.18
N SER A 320 -8.96 4.89 -17.39
CA SER A 320 -9.87 4.94 -18.57
C SER A 320 -10.83 3.76 -18.64
N SER A 321 -10.58 2.67 -17.90
CA SER A 321 -11.51 1.55 -17.80
C SER A 321 -12.70 1.95 -16.91
N HIS A 322 -13.76 2.43 -17.53
CA HIS A 322 -15.04 2.73 -16.86
C HIS A 322 -15.80 1.45 -16.45
N THR A 323 -15.37 0.30 -16.94
CA THR A 323 -15.87 -1.00 -16.53
C THR A 323 -15.23 -1.38 -15.20
N GLN A 324 -16.03 -1.34 -14.15
CA GLN A 324 -15.66 -1.97 -12.87
C GLN A 324 -15.29 -3.43 -13.14
N PRO A 325 -14.19 -3.94 -12.57
CA PRO A 325 -13.88 -5.36 -12.71
C PRO A 325 -15.04 -6.17 -12.13
N GLU A 326 -15.47 -7.17 -12.89
CA GLU A 326 -16.49 -8.12 -12.41
C GLU A 326 -16.11 -8.65 -11.02
N LEU A 327 -17.12 -8.79 -10.18
CA LEU A 327 -16.92 -9.42 -8.89
C LEU A 327 -16.54 -10.89 -9.10
N PRO A 328 -15.71 -11.45 -8.24
CA PRO A 328 -15.45 -12.88 -8.29
C PRO A 328 -16.74 -13.64 -7.99
N THR A 329 -16.92 -14.83 -8.56
CA THR A 329 -18.01 -15.73 -8.21
C THR A 329 -17.78 -16.46 -6.90
N TRP A 330 -16.51 -16.53 -6.44
CA TRP A 330 -16.07 -17.18 -5.21
C TRP A 330 -15.21 -16.25 -4.39
N VAL A 331 -15.43 -16.25 -3.07
CA VAL A 331 -14.59 -15.53 -2.08
C VAL A 331 -13.57 -16.51 -1.54
N PRO A 332 -12.28 -16.28 -1.75
CA PRO A 332 -11.23 -17.01 -1.04
C PRO A 332 -11.29 -16.67 0.45
N THR A 333 -11.54 -17.63 1.30
CA THR A 333 -11.73 -17.41 2.75
C THR A 333 -10.58 -17.97 3.60
N ASN A 334 -9.78 -18.89 3.04
CA ASN A 334 -8.58 -19.40 3.67
C ASN A 334 -7.49 -19.60 2.62
N TYR A 335 -6.34 -18.96 2.81
CA TYR A 335 -5.20 -18.97 1.93
C TYR A 335 -3.91 -18.70 2.70
N PHE A 336 -2.79 -19.21 2.19
CA PHE A 336 -1.48 -19.09 2.84
C PHE A 336 -0.35 -19.25 1.83
N TRP A 337 0.83 -18.76 2.18
CA TRP A 337 2.03 -19.02 1.41
C TRP A 337 2.47 -20.47 1.61
N ALA A 338 2.88 -21.12 0.52
CA ALA A 338 3.37 -22.49 0.50
C ALA A 338 4.47 -22.67 -0.55
N GLN A 339 5.09 -23.81 -0.51
CA GLN A 339 5.96 -24.30 -1.58
C GLN A 339 5.25 -25.48 -2.24
N THR A 340 4.60 -25.26 -3.39
CA THR A 340 3.82 -26.31 -4.10
C THR A 340 4.71 -27.26 -4.89
N GLN A 341 5.93 -26.82 -5.24
CA GLN A 341 6.97 -27.63 -5.85
C GLN A 341 8.28 -27.40 -5.09
N PRO A 342 9.08 -28.45 -4.85
CA PRO A 342 10.39 -28.29 -4.23
C PRO A 342 11.23 -27.28 -5.03
N SER A 343 11.61 -26.20 -4.39
CA SER A 343 12.48 -25.18 -4.97
C SER A 343 13.40 -24.65 -3.89
N THR A 344 14.54 -24.11 -4.30
CA THR A 344 15.49 -23.51 -3.38
C THR A 344 15.79 -22.10 -3.86
N MET A 345 15.54 -21.12 -3.02
CA MET A 345 15.87 -19.74 -3.30
C MET A 345 17.32 -19.45 -2.89
N SER A 346 18.02 -18.69 -3.72
CA SER A 346 19.34 -18.17 -3.38
C SER A 346 19.19 -16.81 -2.72
N VAL A 347 19.51 -16.73 -1.43
CA VAL A 347 19.43 -15.49 -0.63
C VAL A 347 20.83 -14.96 -0.40
N PRO A 348 21.19 -13.80 -0.95
CA PRO A 348 22.45 -13.13 -0.65
C PRO A 348 22.43 -12.56 0.78
N VAL A 349 23.53 -12.74 1.49
CA VAL A 349 23.80 -12.10 2.79
C VAL A 349 25.20 -11.53 2.80
N ILE A 350 25.49 -10.65 3.76
CA ILE A 350 26.83 -10.12 3.98
C ILE A 350 27.43 -10.84 5.19
N ASP A 351 28.57 -11.49 5.02
CA ASP A 351 29.35 -11.98 6.15
C ASP A 351 29.86 -10.81 6.98
N SER A 352 29.51 -10.78 8.28
CA SER A 352 29.73 -9.61 9.14
C SER A 352 31.21 -9.36 9.47
N VAL A 353 32.10 -10.33 9.25
CA VAL A 353 33.54 -10.23 9.53
C VAL A 353 34.30 -9.82 8.27
N SER A 354 34.08 -10.54 7.17
CA SER A 354 34.80 -10.30 5.91
C SER A 354 34.18 -9.20 5.05
N LEU A 355 32.94 -8.78 5.35
CA LEU A 355 32.10 -7.85 4.59
C LEU A 355 31.86 -8.29 3.14
N LYS A 356 31.99 -9.59 2.86
CA LYS A 356 31.75 -10.15 1.53
C LYS A 356 30.34 -10.70 1.41
N THR A 357 29.77 -10.53 0.23
CA THR A 357 28.51 -11.19 -0.12
C THR A 357 28.71 -12.70 -0.24
N ILE A 358 27.90 -13.47 0.47
CA ILE A 358 27.80 -14.91 0.35
C ILE A 358 26.36 -15.28 -0.05
N ILE A 359 26.16 -16.41 -0.69
CA ILE A 359 24.85 -16.90 -1.12
C ILE A 359 24.46 -18.07 -0.25
N ILE A 360 23.35 -17.93 0.46
CA ILE A 360 22.75 -18.99 1.27
C ILE A 360 21.60 -19.60 0.49
N GLN A 361 21.49 -20.91 0.53
CA GLN A 361 20.37 -21.63 -0.07
C GLN A 361 19.23 -21.71 0.95
N ALA A 362 18.04 -21.24 0.55
CA ALA A 362 16.82 -21.24 1.36
C ALA A 362 15.84 -22.28 0.81
N PRO A 363 15.86 -23.54 1.28
CA PRO A 363 14.96 -24.58 0.83
C PRO A 363 13.53 -24.41 1.33
N ASN A 364 13.33 -23.59 2.37
CA ASN A 364 12.04 -23.36 3.02
C ASN A 364 11.42 -22.01 2.62
N PHE A 365 11.68 -21.55 1.38
CA PHE A 365 11.10 -20.29 0.89
C PHE A 365 9.74 -20.56 0.23
N MET A 366 8.66 -20.05 0.86
CA MET A 366 7.28 -20.19 0.38
C MET A 366 6.99 -19.18 -0.73
N THR A 367 6.86 -19.67 -1.94
CA THR A 367 6.73 -18.84 -3.16
C THR A 367 5.31 -18.74 -3.69
N ASP A 368 4.44 -19.69 -3.34
CA ASP A 368 3.13 -19.88 -3.94
C ASP A 368 2.02 -19.52 -2.95
N LEU A 369 1.12 -18.64 -3.36
CA LEU A 369 -0.08 -18.35 -2.57
C LEU A 369 -1.18 -19.36 -2.92
N VAL A 370 -1.48 -20.25 -1.97
CA VAL A 370 -2.44 -21.33 -2.13
C VAL A 370 -3.77 -20.99 -1.47
N ILE A 371 -4.87 -21.11 -2.22
CA ILE A 371 -6.23 -20.98 -1.69
C ILE A 371 -6.70 -22.35 -1.18
N LYS A 372 -6.97 -22.44 0.13
CA LYS A 372 -7.43 -23.68 0.78
C LYS A 372 -8.94 -23.81 0.81
N LYS A 373 -9.65 -22.70 1.01
CA LYS A 373 -11.12 -22.65 1.05
C LYS A 373 -11.64 -21.42 0.29
N SER A 374 -12.81 -21.60 -0.31
CA SER A 374 -13.57 -20.51 -0.93
C SER A 374 -15.07 -20.76 -0.71
N VAL A 375 -15.87 -19.70 -0.72
CA VAL A 375 -17.33 -19.74 -0.66
C VAL A 375 -17.92 -18.97 -1.83
N ALA A 376 -19.11 -19.35 -2.28
CA ALA A 376 -19.80 -18.59 -3.32
C ALA A 376 -20.14 -17.18 -2.83
N VAL A 377 -20.07 -16.17 -3.70
CA VAL A 377 -20.45 -14.79 -3.35
C VAL A 377 -21.94 -14.73 -3.09
N PRO A 378 -22.43 -14.22 -1.93
CA PRO A 378 -23.86 -14.03 -1.68
C PRO A 378 -24.38 -12.79 -2.43
N GLN A 379 -25.70 -12.60 -2.46
CA GLN A 379 -26.30 -11.38 -3.06
C GLN A 379 -26.13 -10.15 -2.16
N ALA A 380 -26.14 -10.37 -0.83
CA ALA A 380 -25.95 -9.33 0.18
C ALA A 380 -25.48 -9.95 1.49
N TYR A 381 -25.14 -9.09 2.45
CA TYR A 381 -25.01 -9.45 3.86
C TYR A 381 -26.09 -8.77 4.68
N LEU A 382 -26.62 -9.50 5.65
CA LEU A 382 -27.54 -8.98 6.64
C LEU A 382 -26.83 -8.89 7.98
N ILE A 383 -26.92 -7.75 8.64
CA ILE A 383 -26.45 -7.55 10.01
C ILE A 383 -27.68 -7.43 10.90
N VAL A 384 -27.81 -8.29 11.91
CA VAL A 384 -28.98 -8.31 12.79
C VAL A 384 -29.10 -7.00 13.58
N ALA A 385 -30.33 -6.58 13.86
CA ALA A 385 -30.65 -5.25 14.41
C ALA A 385 -29.95 -4.94 15.75
N GLU A 386 -29.70 -5.94 16.59
CA GLU A 386 -29.01 -5.78 17.88
C GLU A 386 -27.60 -5.17 17.75
N TYR A 387 -26.92 -5.38 16.61
CA TYR A 387 -25.54 -4.93 16.35
C TYR A 387 -25.44 -3.81 15.32
N ASP A 388 -26.55 -3.17 14.95
CA ASP A 388 -26.63 -2.14 13.91
C ASP A 388 -25.68 -0.99 14.13
N SER A 389 -25.56 -0.48 15.38
CA SER A 389 -24.72 0.67 15.72
C SER A 389 -23.23 0.40 15.54
N VAL A 390 -22.76 -0.79 15.94
CA VAL A 390 -21.35 -1.19 15.82
C VAL A 390 -20.96 -1.31 14.35
N PHE A 391 -21.78 -2.03 13.56
CA PHE A 391 -21.50 -2.26 12.16
C PHE A 391 -21.79 -1.05 11.28
N SER A 392 -22.82 -0.24 11.56
CA SER A 392 -23.07 0.98 10.80
C SER A 392 -21.92 1.98 10.93
N ALA A 393 -21.31 2.08 12.11
CA ALA A 393 -20.11 2.92 12.31
C ALA A 393 -18.93 2.44 11.46
N LEU A 394 -18.68 1.12 11.41
CA LEU A 394 -17.63 0.52 10.60
C LEU A 394 -17.89 0.73 9.09
N LEU A 395 -19.10 0.43 8.63
CA LEU A 395 -19.50 0.58 7.23
C LEU A 395 -19.34 2.03 6.74
N LYS A 396 -19.71 3.01 7.57
CA LYS A 396 -19.52 4.44 7.27
C LYS A 396 -18.05 4.81 7.10
N LYS A 397 -17.16 4.32 7.96
CA LYS A 397 -15.71 4.56 7.84
C LYS A 397 -15.15 4.01 6.53
N HIS A 398 -15.67 2.87 6.06
CA HIS A 398 -15.32 2.27 4.80
C HIS A 398 -16.08 2.83 3.59
N ASN A 399 -16.97 3.82 3.79
CA ASN A 399 -17.84 4.38 2.76
C ASN A 399 -18.63 3.26 2.03
N ILE A 400 -19.21 2.36 2.81
CA ILE A 400 -20.06 1.26 2.34
C ILE A 400 -21.52 1.64 2.61
N ASN A 401 -22.33 1.65 1.56
CA ASN A 401 -23.78 1.90 1.67
C ASN A 401 -24.49 0.69 2.24
N PHE A 402 -25.53 0.95 3.04
CA PHE A 402 -26.43 -0.08 3.59
C PHE A 402 -27.85 0.46 3.66
N GLU A 403 -28.80 -0.45 3.65
CA GLU A 403 -30.25 -0.18 3.83
C GLU A 403 -30.63 -0.60 5.25
N ILE A 404 -31.47 0.18 5.92
CA ILE A 404 -32.09 -0.22 7.17
C ILE A 404 -33.43 -0.87 6.84
N VAL A 405 -33.61 -2.12 7.24
CA VAL A 405 -34.87 -2.85 7.05
C VAL A 405 -35.95 -2.17 7.88
N GLN A 406 -37.00 -1.67 7.22
CA GLN A 406 -38.10 -0.92 7.89
C GLN A 406 -39.19 -1.84 8.39
N GLU A 407 -39.48 -2.89 7.64
CA GLU A 407 -40.56 -3.85 7.92
C GLU A 407 -40.01 -5.28 7.87
N SER A 408 -40.61 -6.17 8.69
CA SER A 408 -40.20 -7.57 8.70
C SER A 408 -40.44 -8.20 7.32
N LYS A 409 -39.40 -8.83 6.78
CA LYS A 409 -39.47 -9.52 5.47
C LYS A 409 -38.77 -10.87 5.50
N GLY A 410 -39.26 -11.80 4.69
CA GLY A 410 -38.62 -13.10 4.54
C GLY A 410 -37.42 -13.05 3.60
N LEU A 411 -36.28 -13.49 4.06
CA LEU A 411 -35.06 -13.66 3.24
C LEU A 411 -34.52 -15.07 3.39
N HIS A 412 -33.78 -15.52 2.37
CA HIS A 412 -33.09 -16.80 2.43
C HIS A 412 -31.64 -16.56 2.95
N LEU A 413 -31.44 -16.94 4.21
CA LEU A 413 -30.23 -16.60 4.97
C LEU A 413 -29.37 -17.84 5.26
N GLU A 414 -28.05 -17.65 5.24
CA GLU A 414 -27.07 -18.60 5.73
C GLU A 414 -26.31 -17.93 6.89
N PHE A 415 -26.50 -18.39 8.09
CA PHE A 415 -25.80 -17.94 9.28
C PHE A 415 -24.49 -18.71 9.47
N CYS A 416 -23.59 -18.16 10.25
CA CYS A 416 -22.40 -18.81 10.73
C CYS A 416 -22.45 -18.95 12.25
N LEU A 417 -22.02 -20.10 12.77
CA LEU A 417 -21.84 -20.35 14.19
C LEU A 417 -20.36 -20.37 14.55
N LEU A 418 -20.07 -19.90 15.73
CA LEU A 418 -18.75 -19.98 16.36
C LEU A 418 -18.45 -21.42 16.74
N ASP A 419 -17.36 -21.99 16.26
CA ASP A 419 -16.82 -23.28 16.70
C ASP A 419 -15.90 -23.11 17.89
N SER A 420 -14.91 -22.21 17.75
CA SER A 420 -13.91 -21.97 18.79
C SER A 420 -13.22 -20.62 18.60
N ILE A 421 -12.58 -20.17 19.66
CA ILE A 421 -11.62 -19.05 19.63
C ILE A 421 -10.25 -19.61 20.00
N GLU A 422 -9.33 -19.63 19.04
CA GLU A 422 -7.94 -20.01 19.27
C GLU A 422 -7.15 -18.78 19.71
N SER A 423 -6.37 -18.91 20.78
CA SER A 423 -5.52 -17.82 21.25
C SER A 423 -4.46 -17.49 20.22
N GLU A 424 -4.39 -16.25 19.77
CA GLU A 424 -3.42 -15.74 18.82
C GLU A 424 -2.91 -14.38 19.30
N PHE A 425 -1.67 -14.03 18.90
CA PHE A 425 -1.09 -12.75 19.28
C PHE A 425 -1.73 -11.62 18.44
N ASP A 426 -2.27 -10.61 19.12
CA ASP A 426 -2.83 -9.42 18.50
C ASP A 426 -1.72 -8.39 18.24
N ASP A 427 -1.30 -8.29 16.98
CA ASP A 427 -0.26 -7.35 16.54
C ASP A 427 -0.70 -5.88 16.67
N LEU A 428 -1.99 -5.58 16.56
CA LEU A 428 -2.49 -4.20 16.62
C LEU A 428 -2.14 -3.52 17.94
N TYR A 429 -2.40 -4.20 19.06
CA TYR A 429 -2.13 -3.66 20.39
C TYR A 429 -1.01 -4.40 21.14
N HIS A 430 -0.30 -5.29 20.46
CA HIS A 430 0.78 -6.09 21.05
C HIS A 430 0.35 -6.88 22.30
N ARG A 431 -0.77 -7.59 22.19
CA ARG A 431 -1.38 -8.41 23.24
C ARG A 431 -1.95 -9.70 22.66
N TYR A 432 -2.33 -10.63 23.51
CA TYR A 432 -3.03 -11.83 23.06
C TYR A 432 -4.49 -11.52 22.78
N GLY A 433 -4.96 -11.91 21.61
CA GLY A 433 -6.34 -11.91 21.16
C GLY A 433 -6.83 -13.32 20.89
N GLY A 434 -7.80 -13.49 19.98
CA GLY A 434 -8.31 -14.79 19.63
C GLY A 434 -8.72 -14.85 18.15
N ARG A 435 -8.23 -15.87 17.46
CA ARG A 435 -8.70 -16.20 16.12
C ARG A 435 -10.00 -16.98 16.21
N THR A 436 -11.03 -16.44 15.59
CA THR A 436 -12.36 -17.04 15.58
C THR A 436 -12.49 -18.08 14.47
N ILE A 437 -12.85 -19.30 14.80
CA ILE A 437 -13.16 -20.38 13.87
C ILE A 437 -14.66 -20.57 13.83
N VAL A 438 -15.22 -20.58 12.61
CA VAL A 438 -16.65 -20.65 12.38
C VAL A 438 -17.02 -21.72 11.35
N HIS A 439 -18.21 -22.28 11.48
CA HIS A 439 -18.84 -23.08 10.43
C HIS A 439 -20.15 -22.43 9.97
N LYS A 440 -20.60 -22.81 8.77
CA LYS A 440 -21.84 -22.34 8.18
C LYS A 440 -23.00 -23.27 8.55
N GLU A 441 -24.09 -22.68 8.99
CA GLU A 441 -25.35 -23.37 9.13
C GLU A 441 -26.00 -23.59 7.76
N PRO A 442 -26.86 -24.63 7.62
CA PRO A 442 -27.67 -24.76 6.44
C PRO A 442 -28.56 -23.52 6.22
N SER A 443 -28.64 -23.07 4.97
CA SER A 443 -29.45 -21.91 4.62
C SER A 443 -30.92 -22.18 4.87
N LYS A 444 -31.64 -21.18 5.38
CA LYS A 444 -33.09 -21.25 5.69
C LYS A 444 -33.80 -19.95 5.37
N SER A 445 -35.09 -20.04 5.06
CA SER A 445 -35.95 -18.86 5.04
C SER A 445 -36.16 -18.36 6.46
N SER A 446 -35.83 -17.08 6.69
CA SER A 446 -35.93 -16.44 8.01
C SER A 446 -36.63 -15.10 7.88
N GLN A 447 -37.42 -14.73 8.89
CA GLN A 447 -37.91 -13.37 9.03
C GLN A 447 -36.78 -12.47 9.50
N VAL A 448 -36.63 -11.34 8.84
CA VAL A 448 -35.64 -10.31 9.18
C VAL A 448 -36.34 -9.22 9.98
N GLU A 449 -35.78 -8.90 11.13
CA GLU A 449 -36.35 -7.90 12.03
C GLU A 449 -36.10 -6.48 11.51
N PRO A 450 -37.04 -5.54 11.71
CA PRO A 450 -36.82 -4.12 11.48
C PRO A 450 -35.61 -3.62 12.27
N GLY A 451 -34.85 -2.70 11.70
CA GLY A 451 -33.60 -2.20 12.25
C GLY A 451 -32.36 -2.97 11.78
N SER A 452 -32.51 -4.17 11.19
CA SER A 452 -31.39 -4.89 10.59
C SER A 452 -30.79 -4.10 9.43
N LEU A 453 -29.45 -4.25 9.19
CA LEU A 453 -28.76 -3.59 8.08
C LEU A 453 -28.57 -4.56 6.92
N LEU A 454 -29.05 -4.19 5.74
CA LEU A 454 -28.84 -4.95 4.51
C LEU A 454 -27.76 -4.28 3.66
N VAL A 455 -26.67 -5.01 3.40
CA VAL A 455 -25.53 -4.55 2.62
C VAL A 455 -25.49 -5.31 1.30
N ARG A 456 -25.99 -4.71 0.22
CA ARG A 456 -26.00 -5.32 -1.10
C ARG A 456 -24.60 -5.35 -1.70
N ILE A 457 -24.25 -6.49 -2.31
CA ILE A 457 -22.98 -6.60 -3.02
C ILE A 457 -23.15 -6.02 -4.42
N GLN A 458 -22.41 -4.96 -4.69
CA GLN A 458 -22.41 -4.25 -5.97
C GLN A 458 -21.01 -4.32 -6.59
N PRO A 459 -20.85 -4.22 -7.91
CA PRO A 459 -19.53 -4.20 -8.55
C PRO A 459 -18.59 -3.15 -7.93
N GLN A 460 -19.13 -1.95 -7.65
CA GLN A 460 -18.40 -0.90 -6.98
C GLN A 460 -18.28 -1.15 -5.47
N GLY A 461 -17.06 -1.37 -5.01
CA GLY A 461 -16.79 -1.62 -3.59
C GLY A 461 -17.14 -3.02 -3.10
N GLY A 462 -17.70 -3.90 -3.94
CA GLY A 462 -18.11 -5.24 -3.54
C GLY A 462 -16.98 -6.08 -2.96
N ARG A 463 -15.76 -6.01 -3.52
CA ARG A 463 -14.60 -6.72 -2.95
C ARG A 463 -14.30 -6.27 -1.51
N ARG A 464 -14.47 -4.98 -1.22
CA ARG A 464 -14.30 -4.44 0.13
C ARG A 464 -15.38 -4.92 1.08
N ILE A 465 -16.64 -5.00 0.60
CA ILE A 465 -17.73 -5.59 1.36
C ILE A 465 -17.45 -7.06 1.70
N LEU A 466 -16.97 -7.84 0.71
CA LEU A 466 -16.59 -9.24 0.88
C LEU A 466 -15.45 -9.39 1.90
N ALA A 467 -14.38 -8.58 1.78
CA ALA A 467 -13.26 -8.63 2.73
C ALA A 467 -13.70 -8.34 4.17
N LEU A 468 -14.66 -7.42 4.34
CA LEU A 468 -15.07 -6.94 5.64
C LEU A 468 -16.14 -7.83 6.28
N LEU A 469 -17.16 -8.25 5.51
CA LEU A 469 -18.38 -8.88 6.06
C LEU A 469 -18.45 -10.39 5.89
N GLU A 470 -17.57 -11.03 5.11
CA GLU A 470 -17.65 -12.50 4.96
C GLU A 470 -17.26 -13.19 6.28
N PRO A 471 -18.23 -13.86 6.97
CA PRO A 471 -17.97 -14.38 8.31
C PRO A 471 -16.93 -15.50 8.35
N THR A 472 -16.74 -16.22 7.25
CA THR A 472 -15.78 -17.33 7.16
C THR A 472 -14.38 -16.91 6.76
N MET A 473 -14.13 -15.59 6.67
CA MET A 473 -12.83 -15.04 6.28
C MET A 473 -11.78 -15.29 7.35
N LEU A 474 -10.65 -15.91 6.99
CA LEU A 474 -9.54 -16.20 7.90
C LEU A 474 -9.00 -14.94 8.59
N TYR A 475 -8.87 -13.85 7.82
CA TYR A 475 -8.41 -12.55 8.29
C TYR A 475 -9.58 -11.53 8.33
N GLY A 476 -10.79 -12.00 8.74
CA GLY A 476 -11.98 -11.18 8.82
C GLY A 476 -12.15 -10.46 10.17
N LEU A 477 -13.27 -9.79 10.36
CA LEU A 477 -13.54 -8.96 11.55
C LEU A 477 -13.43 -9.71 12.88
N TYR A 478 -13.81 -10.99 12.90
CA TYR A 478 -13.88 -11.76 14.14
C TYR A 478 -12.52 -12.19 14.69
N GLN A 479 -11.41 -11.91 14.01
CA GLN A 479 -10.07 -12.02 14.61
C GLN A 479 -9.79 -10.89 15.62
N TYR A 480 -10.51 -9.75 15.52
CA TYR A 480 -10.30 -8.61 16.39
C TYR A 480 -11.13 -8.74 17.67
N PRO A 481 -10.54 -8.58 18.86
CA PRO A 481 -11.23 -8.71 20.14
C PRO A 481 -12.49 -7.84 20.25
N LYS A 482 -12.52 -6.70 19.59
CA LYS A 482 -13.66 -5.79 19.58
C LYS A 482 -14.94 -6.43 19.00
N TYR A 483 -14.81 -7.31 18.01
CA TYR A 483 -15.96 -7.93 17.32
C TYR A 483 -16.32 -9.29 17.89
N GLN A 484 -15.47 -9.90 18.72
CA GLN A 484 -15.77 -11.18 19.40
C GLN A 484 -16.98 -11.11 20.35
N PRO A 485 -17.16 -10.04 21.15
CA PRO A 485 -18.35 -9.88 21.98
C PRO A 485 -19.68 -9.77 21.21
N THR A 486 -19.62 -9.53 19.90
CA THR A 486 -20.83 -9.46 19.05
C THR A 486 -21.39 -10.83 18.67
N VAL A 487 -20.76 -11.92 19.09
CA VAL A 487 -21.30 -13.27 18.91
C VAL A 487 -22.47 -13.47 19.87
N GLY A 488 -23.62 -13.92 19.35
CA GLY A 488 -24.81 -14.19 20.14
C GLY A 488 -24.62 -15.32 21.18
N PRO A 489 -25.53 -15.44 22.16
CA PRO A 489 -25.39 -16.43 23.23
C PRO A 489 -25.44 -17.88 22.75
N ASP A 490 -26.04 -18.13 21.59
CA ASP A 490 -26.07 -19.43 20.90
C ASP A 490 -24.88 -19.69 19.98
N GLY A 491 -23.87 -18.79 20.00
CA GLY A 491 -22.72 -18.85 19.11
C GLY A 491 -22.97 -18.28 17.71
N GLN A 492 -24.15 -17.78 17.41
CA GLN A 492 -24.46 -17.22 16.09
C GLN A 492 -23.78 -15.89 15.89
N LEU A 493 -23.14 -15.73 14.73
CA LEU A 493 -22.54 -14.45 14.33
C LEU A 493 -23.62 -13.46 13.88
N PRO A 494 -23.44 -12.16 14.15
CA PRO A 494 -24.45 -11.14 13.80
C PRO A 494 -24.58 -10.89 12.29
N VAL A 495 -23.62 -11.36 11.47
CA VAL A 495 -23.63 -11.21 10.01
C VAL A 495 -24.06 -12.50 9.35
N ALA A 496 -25.18 -12.46 8.61
CA ALA A 496 -25.64 -13.55 7.79
C ALA A 496 -25.42 -13.27 6.29
N ARG A 497 -25.22 -14.31 5.52
CA ARG A 497 -25.12 -14.27 4.06
C ARG A 497 -26.54 -14.36 3.46
N VAL A 498 -26.92 -13.41 2.62
CA VAL A 498 -28.21 -13.41 1.94
C VAL A 498 -28.02 -14.09 0.58
N LEU A 499 -28.59 -15.29 0.44
CA LEU A 499 -28.43 -16.08 -0.77
C LEU A 499 -29.50 -15.72 -1.83
N ASN A 500 -30.67 -15.23 -1.38
CA ASN A 500 -31.73 -14.73 -2.25
C ASN A 500 -32.42 -13.54 -1.58
N LEU A 501 -32.49 -12.43 -2.29
CA LEU A 501 -33.14 -11.19 -1.85
C LEU A 501 -34.69 -11.25 -1.98
N GLY A 502 -35.24 -12.31 -2.56
CA GLY A 502 -36.61 -12.37 -3.01
C GLY A 502 -36.79 -11.61 -4.33
N THR A 503 -37.83 -11.89 -5.06
CA THR A 503 -38.31 -11.00 -6.10
C THR A 503 -39.09 -9.89 -5.40
N ASP A 504 -38.61 -8.63 -5.56
CA ASP A 504 -39.49 -7.49 -5.26
C ASP A 504 -40.68 -7.63 -6.21
N ASP A 505 -41.83 -8.09 -5.71
CA ASP A 505 -43.12 -8.03 -6.40
C ASP A 505 -43.67 -6.60 -6.32
#